data_defbab88546f3a2d384f935503b5fa94
#
_entry.id   defbab88546f3a2d384f935503b5fa94
#
_cell.length_a   1.000
_cell.length_b   1.000
_cell.length_c   1.000
_cell.angle_alpha   90.00
_cell.angle_beta   90.00
_cell.angle_gamma   90.00
#
_symmetry.space_group_name_H-M   'P 1'
#
loop_
_entity.id
_entity.type
_entity.pdbx_description
1 polymer ?
#
loop_
_entity_poly.entity_id
_entity_poly.type
_entity_poly.pdbx_seq_one_letter_code
_entity_poly.pdbx_strand_id
1 'polypeptide(L)'
;MSQRLTRKEIKRDQVQEVLAGVMEFLQDNIRSLLAVAGLVLLAIAAAAAFWTYREHRETEASEQLAKAIRTYSADPTGDTDTASASAPAYTDAVSRDAEARSQFELVLSDYGSSDAAAVAKAYLGEMAARSGDLDGARQLWQEFLESQERHMLASEVRLNLMSVDRAQGRGQELVTQIKAMLEEPEADLPKDVLLYELALTQRELGLESEARHTLQRLLDEQPQSVYAADAQAELGTAAASNPLAGF
;
A
#
# COMPACT_ATOMS: atom_id res chain seq x y z
N MET A 1 7.24 -1.93 -82.35
CA MET A 1 6.14 -1.34 -81.60
C MET A 1 6.38 -1.64 -80.10
N SER A 2 6.90 -0.72 -79.33
CA SER A 2 7.14 -0.93 -77.89
C SER A 2 5.87 -0.54 -77.10
N GLN A 3 5.20 -1.51 -76.50
CA GLN A 3 4.11 -1.26 -75.62
C GLN A 3 4.60 -0.57 -74.33
N ARG A 4 4.13 0.66 -74.10
CA ARG A 4 4.35 1.36 -72.82
C ARG A 4 3.45 0.74 -71.78
N LEU A 5 4.01 -0.01 -70.84
CA LEU A 5 3.32 -0.51 -69.68
C LEU A 5 2.73 0.69 -68.88
N THR A 6 1.48 0.60 -68.50
CA THR A 6 0.82 1.63 -67.67
C THR A 6 1.24 1.49 -66.20
N ARG A 7 1.26 2.62 -65.45
CA ARG A 7 1.61 2.63 -64.01
C ARG A 7 0.79 1.64 -63.16
N LYS A 8 -0.37 1.26 -63.65
CA LYS A 8 -1.29 0.35 -63.00
C LYS A 8 -0.87 -1.13 -63.21
N GLU A 9 -0.27 -1.47 -64.33
CA GLU A 9 0.29 -2.78 -64.65
C GLU A 9 1.58 -3.02 -63.87
N ILE A 10 2.45 -2.02 -63.77
CA ILE A 10 3.71 -2.10 -63.01
C ILE A 10 3.43 -2.32 -61.50
N LYS A 11 2.42 -1.66 -60.92
CA LYS A 11 2.02 -1.89 -59.55
C LYS A 11 1.41 -3.27 -59.30
N ARG A 12 0.72 -3.80 -60.30
CA ARG A 12 0.08 -5.14 -60.19
C ARG A 12 1.15 -6.25 -60.30
N ASP A 13 2.14 -6.09 -61.13
CA ASP A 13 3.27 -7.04 -61.24
C ASP A 13 4.13 -7.03 -59.96
N GLN A 14 4.42 -5.84 -59.41
CA GLN A 14 5.16 -5.76 -58.14
C GLN A 14 4.41 -6.39 -56.97
N VAL A 15 3.09 -6.24 -56.89
CA VAL A 15 2.29 -6.90 -55.85
C VAL A 15 2.25 -8.41 -56.03
N GLN A 16 2.16 -8.88 -57.31
CA GLN A 16 2.21 -10.33 -57.57
C GLN A 16 3.57 -10.94 -57.28
N GLU A 17 4.69 -10.24 -57.58
CA GLU A 17 6.06 -10.67 -57.29
C GLU A 17 6.31 -10.74 -55.74
N VAL A 18 5.84 -9.77 -54.98
CA VAL A 18 5.90 -9.76 -53.49
C VAL A 18 5.04 -10.88 -52.92
N LEU A 19 3.83 -11.08 -53.46
CA LEU A 19 2.98 -12.19 -53.04
C LEU A 19 3.56 -13.56 -53.34
N ALA A 20 4.16 -13.73 -54.50
CA ALA A 20 4.85 -14.98 -54.86
C ALA A 20 6.03 -15.25 -53.94
N GLY A 21 6.88 -14.25 -53.66
CA GLY A 21 7.99 -14.38 -52.72
C GLY A 21 7.56 -14.71 -51.29
N VAL A 22 6.46 -14.09 -50.81
CA VAL A 22 5.89 -14.45 -49.50
C VAL A 22 5.32 -15.85 -49.46
N MET A 23 4.67 -16.30 -50.55
CA MET A 23 4.15 -17.68 -50.66
C MET A 23 5.27 -18.72 -50.70
N GLU A 24 6.36 -18.47 -51.43
CA GLU A 24 7.54 -19.31 -51.49
C GLU A 24 8.24 -19.40 -50.12
N PHE A 25 8.45 -18.26 -49.44
CA PHE A 25 8.98 -18.23 -48.07
C PHE A 25 8.12 -19.02 -47.10
N LEU A 26 6.77 -18.84 -47.17
CA LEU A 26 5.86 -19.60 -46.33
C LEU A 26 5.90 -21.11 -46.58
N GLN A 27 5.98 -21.53 -47.85
CA GLN A 27 6.05 -22.96 -48.21
C GLN A 27 7.37 -23.60 -47.75
N ASP A 28 8.50 -22.91 -47.92
CA ASP A 28 9.81 -23.42 -47.51
C ASP A 28 9.99 -23.49 -45.99
N ASN A 29 9.33 -22.58 -45.26
CA ASN A 29 9.46 -22.46 -43.82
C ASN A 29 8.24 -22.93 -43.02
N ILE A 30 7.26 -23.57 -43.69
CA ILE A 30 5.96 -23.91 -43.05
C ILE A 30 6.12 -24.73 -41.75
N ARG A 31 7.11 -25.67 -41.72
CA ARG A 31 7.33 -26.49 -40.52
C ARG A 31 7.86 -25.64 -39.35
N SER A 32 8.80 -24.74 -39.65
CA SER A 32 9.36 -23.84 -38.65
C SER A 32 8.32 -22.82 -38.17
N LEU A 33 7.51 -22.28 -39.07
CA LEU A 33 6.40 -21.36 -38.73
C LEU A 33 5.33 -22.06 -37.88
N LEU A 34 4.96 -23.29 -38.20
CA LEU A 34 4.03 -24.09 -37.40
C LEU A 34 4.60 -24.42 -36.02
N ALA A 35 5.91 -24.73 -35.95
CA ALA A 35 6.56 -24.96 -34.65
C ALA A 35 6.57 -23.69 -33.78
N VAL A 36 6.92 -22.53 -34.34
CA VAL A 36 6.88 -21.23 -33.62
C VAL A 36 5.47 -20.88 -33.23
N ALA A 37 4.47 -21.03 -34.11
CA ALA A 37 3.07 -20.79 -33.80
C ALA A 37 2.57 -21.71 -32.67
N GLY A 38 2.95 -22.99 -32.70
CA GLY A 38 2.63 -23.94 -31.64
C GLY A 38 3.24 -23.54 -30.29
N LEU A 39 4.48 -23.08 -30.29
CA LEU A 39 5.20 -22.65 -29.10
C LEU A 39 4.58 -21.36 -28.52
N VAL A 40 4.18 -20.42 -29.37
CA VAL A 40 3.47 -19.20 -28.96
C VAL A 40 2.10 -19.55 -28.36
N LEU A 41 1.34 -20.44 -28.98
CA LEU A 41 0.04 -20.88 -28.44
C LEU A 41 0.21 -21.59 -27.09
N LEU A 42 1.22 -22.40 -26.94
CA LEU A 42 1.53 -23.06 -25.67
C LEU A 42 1.93 -22.06 -24.59
N ALA A 43 2.73 -21.04 -24.93
CA ALA A 43 3.07 -19.96 -24.02
C ALA A 43 1.85 -19.15 -23.58
N ILE A 44 0.93 -18.84 -24.52
CA ILE A 44 -0.32 -18.15 -24.21
C ILE A 44 -1.21 -19.01 -23.30
N ALA A 45 -1.33 -20.31 -23.59
CA ALA A 45 -2.13 -21.21 -22.75
C ALA A 45 -1.54 -21.34 -21.33
N ALA A 46 -0.20 -21.45 -21.22
CA ALA A 46 0.47 -21.47 -19.92
C ALA A 46 0.29 -20.17 -19.15
N ALA A 47 0.40 -19.02 -19.82
CA ALA A 47 0.12 -17.71 -19.22
C ALA A 47 -1.32 -17.61 -18.74
N ALA A 48 -2.30 -17.99 -19.54
CA ALA A 48 -3.71 -17.98 -19.17
C ALA A 48 -4.00 -18.90 -17.97
N ALA A 49 -3.44 -20.09 -17.94
CA ALA A 49 -3.58 -21.02 -16.81
C ALA A 49 -2.93 -20.45 -15.53
N PHE A 50 -1.77 -19.80 -15.67
CA PHE A 50 -1.11 -19.13 -14.54
C PHE A 50 -1.94 -17.95 -13.99
N TRP A 51 -2.55 -17.16 -14.87
CA TRP A 51 -3.40 -16.03 -14.46
C TRP A 51 -4.67 -16.50 -13.74
N THR A 52 -5.37 -17.50 -14.29
CA THR A 52 -6.54 -18.08 -13.63
C THR A 52 -6.20 -18.73 -12.29
N TYR A 53 -5.07 -19.42 -12.19
CA TYR A 53 -4.59 -19.96 -10.93
C TYR A 53 -4.32 -18.86 -9.89
N ARG A 54 -3.63 -17.79 -10.28
CA ARG A 54 -3.37 -16.64 -9.40
C ARG A 54 -4.65 -15.97 -8.94
N GLU A 55 -5.60 -15.72 -9.84
CA GLU A 55 -6.87 -15.08 -9.52
C GLU A 55 -7.68 -15.93 -8.53
N HIS A 56 -7.69 -17.25 -8.70
CA HIS A 56 -8.35 -18.15 -7.77
C HIS A 56 -7.71 -18.12 -6.39
N ARG A 57 -6.39 -18.16 -6.34
CA ARG A 57 -5.60 -18.06 -5.08
C ARG A 57 -5.83 -16.73 -4.38
N GLU A 58 -5.92 -15.61 -5.11
CA GLU A 58 -6.20 -14.29 -4.54
C GLU A 58 -7.61 -14.21 -3.96
N THR A 59 -8.60 -14.83 -4.63
CA THR A 59 -9.97 -14.91 -4.12
C THR A 59 -10.03 -15.69 -2.81
N GLU A 60 -9.41 -16.86 -2.75
CA GLU A 60 -9.32 -17.66 -1.51
C GLU A 60 -8.61 -16.91 -0.38
N ALA A 61 -7.48 -16.25 -0.70
CA ALA A 61 -6.74 -15.43 0.25
C ALA A 61 -7.59 -14.29 0.83
N SER A 62 -8.34 -13.60 -0.04
CA SER A 62 -9.23 -12.50 0.34
C SER A 62 -10.38 -12.97 1.24
N GLU A 63 -10.93 -14.16 1.00
CA GLU A 63 -11.96 -14.75 1.87
C GLU A 63 -11.41 -15.07 3.27
N GLN A 64 -10.20 -15.64 3.34
CA GLN A 64 -9.53 -15.92 4.63
C GLN A 64 -9.16 -14.62 5.35
N LEU A 65 -8.65 -13.62 4.64
CA LEU A 65 -8.40 -12.29 5.19
C LEU A 65 -9.68 -11.66 5.75
N ALA A 66 -10.77 -11.69 5.00
CA ALA A 66 -12.05 -11.15 5.45
C ALA A 66 -12.57 -11.86 6.71
N LYS A 67 -12.31 -13.16 6.85
CA LYS A 67 -12.60 -13.90 8.07
C LYS A 67 -11.75 -13.41 9.25
N ALA A 68 -10.44 -13.24 9.05
CA ALA A 68 -9.53 -12.74 10.08
C ALA A 68 -9.92 -11.32 10.54
N ILE A 69 -10.26 -10.42 9.61
CA ILE A 69 -10.71 -9.06 9.92
C ILE A 69 -12.04 -9.09 10.70
N ARG A 70 -12.99 -9.93 10.33
CA ARG A 70 -14.24 -10.07 11.10
C ARG A 70 -13.99 -10.55 12.52
N THR A 71 -13.08 -11.50 12.72
CA THR A 71 -12.68 -11.97 14.04
C THR A 71 -12.04 -10.84 14.84
N TYR A 72 -11.10 -10.10 14.24
CA TYR A 72 -10.40 -8.99 14.87
C TYR A 72 -11.35 -7.84 15.29
N SER A 73 -12.36 -7.55 14.45
CA SER A 73 -13.35 -6.48 14.68
C SER A 73 -14.54 -6.93 15.52
N ALA A 74 -14.60 -8.20 15.94
CA ALA A 74 -15.71 -8.69 16.74
C ALA A 74 -15.70 -8.06 18.14
N ASP A 75 -16.89 -7.67 18.64
CA ASP A 75 -17.01 -7.17 20.00
C ASP A 75 -16.87 -8.33 21.01
N PRO A 76 -15.87 -8.30 21.91
CA PRO A 76 -15.67 -9.34 22.90
C PRO A 76 -16.75 -9.33 24.01
N THR A 77 -17.55 -8.27 24.14
CA THR A 77 -18.54 -8.13 25.22
C THR A 77 -19.89 -8.76 24.90
N GLY A 78 -20.08 -9.22 23.65
CA GLY A 78 -21.30 -9.92 23.24
C GLY A 78 -22.58 -9.08 23.31
N ASP A 79 -22.46 -7.75 23.27
CA ASP A 79 -23.61 -6.86 23.20
C ASP A 79 -24.30 -7.03 21.84
N THR A 80 -25.38 -7.83 21.87
CA THR A 80 -26.00 -8.44 20.68
C THR A 80 -26.85 -7.46 19.86
N ASP A 81 -26.93 -6.17 20.24
CA ASP A 81 -27.77 -5.21 19.52
C ASP A 81 -27.19 -4.77 18.17
N THR A 82 -25.91 -5.05 17.90
CA THR A 82 -25.27 -4.73 16.61
C THR A 82 -24.58 -5.94 15.94
N ALA A 83 -24.53 -7.10 16.62
CA ALA A 83 -23.86 -8.28 16.08
C ALA A 83 -24.69 -8.91 14.97
N SER A 84 -24.14 -8.95 13.77
CA SER A 84 -24.64 -9.81 12.68
C SER A 84 -24.70 -11.25 13.23
N ALA A 85 -25.79 -11.96 13.05
CA ALA A 85 -26.07 -13.31 13.61
C ALA A 85 -25.04 -14.39 13.22
N SER A 86 -23.97 -14.04 12.53
CA SER A 86 -22.87 -14.90 12.06
C SER A 86 -21.50 -14.56 12.66
N ALA A 87 -21.40 -13.58 13.56
CA ALA A 87 -20.12 -13.24 14.19
C ALA A 87 -19.80 -14.24 15.32
N PRO A 88 -18.56 -14.77 15.40
CA PRO A 88 -18.16 -15.62 16.51
C PRO A 88 -18.19 -14.82 17.83
N ALA A 89 -18.81 -15.37 18.86
CA ALA A 89 -18.83 -14.77 20.18
C ALA A 89 -17.54 -15.13 20.93
N TYR A 90 -16.78 -14.13 21.35
CA TYR A 90 -15.59 -14.29 22.17
C TYR A 90 -15.90 -13.93 23.63
N THR A 91 -15.28 -14.63 24.57
CA THR A 91 -15.48 -14.38 26.00
C THR A 91 -14.66 -13.21 26.51
N ASP A 92 -13.59 -12.86 25.82
CA ASP A 92 -12.67 -11.77 26.15
C ASP A 92 -11.85 -11.34 24.93
N ALA A 93 -11.25 -10.15 25.02
CA ALA A 93 -10.44 -9.57 23.94
C ALA A 93 -9.16 -10.38 23.66
N VAL A 94 -8.62 -11.06 24.66
CA VAL A 94 -7.36 -11.83 24.50
C VAL A 94 -7.59 -13.05 23.63
N SER A 95 -8.67 -13.79 23.87
CA SER A 95 -9.01 -14.97 23.05
C SER A 95 -9.39 -14.58 21.61
N ARG A 96 -10.12 -13.47 21.43
CA ARG A 96 -10.41 -12.90 20.11
C ARG A 96 -9.12 -12.54 19.36
N ASP A 97 -8.23 -11.80 20.00
CA ASP A 97 -6.97 -11.35 19.40
C ASP A 97 -6.05 -12.53 19.07
N ALA A 98 -6.00 -13.57 19.92
CA ALA A 98 -5.24 -14.77 19.64
C ALA A 98 -5.77 -15.52 18.41
N GLU A 99 -7.09 -15.67 18.29
CA GLU A 99 -7.73 -16.29 17.13
C GLU A 99 -7.53 -15.46 15.86
N ALA A 100 -7.73 -14.13 15.93
CA ALA A 100 -7.49 -13.24 14.80
C ALA A 100 -6.04 -13.31 14.32
N ARG A 101 -5.07 -13.29 15.26
CA ARG A 101 -3.64 -13.46 14.95
C ARG A 101 -3.38 -14.75 14.18
N SER A 102 -3.88 -15.87 14.70
CA SER A 102 -3.72 -17.17 14.05
C SER A 102 -4.29 -17.20 12.64
N GLN A 103 -5.44 -16.55 12.41
CA GLN A 103 -6.06 -16.45 11.09
C GLN A 103 -5.25 -15.57 10.13
N PHE A 104 -4.69 -14.43 10.58
CA PHE A 104 -3.80 -13.62 9.78
C PHE A 104 -2.49 -14.34 9.44
N GLU A 105 -1.91 -15.07 10.39
CA GLU A 105 -0.71 -15.90 10.18
C GLU A 105 -0.97 -17.01 9.15
N LEU A 106 -2.17 -17.61 9.15
CA LEU A 106 -2.60 -18.57 8.13
C LEU A 106 -2.62 -17.93 6.73
N VAL A 107 -3.14 -16.70 6.61
CA VAL A 107 -3.12 -15.97 5.33
C VAL A 107 -1.68 -15.77 4.84
N LEU A 108 -0.75 -15.44 5.74
CA LEU A 108 0.67 -15.29 5.38
C LEU A 108 1.30 -16.63 4.96
N SER A 109 1.04 -17.72 5.67
CA SER A 109 1.65 -19.02 5.39
C SER A 109 1.15 -19.62 4.07
N ASP A 110 -0.15 -19.54 3.84
CA ASP A 110 -0.78 -20.23 2.72
C ASP A 110 -0.82 -19.38 1.44
N TYR A 111 -0.86 -18.04 1.59
CA TYR A 111 -1.06 -17.09 0.50
C TYR A 111 -0.02 -15.96 0.47
N GLY A 112 1.20 -16.19 0.95
CA GLY A 112 2.23 -15.17 1.20
C GLY A 112 2.57 -14.22 0.05
N SER A 113 2.23 -14.57 -1.19
CA SER A 113 2.43 -13.71 -2.38
C SER A 113 1.16 -12.97 -2.84
N SER A 114 0.05 -13.06 -2.09
CA SER A 114 -1.22 -12.39 -2.39
C SER A 114 -1.25 -10.97 -1.83
N ASP A 115 -2.11 -10.12 -2.39
CA ASP A 115 -2.41 -8.80 -1.84
C ASP A 115 -3.06 -8.92 -0.46
N ALA A 116 -3.86 -9.97 -0.24
CA ALA A 116 -4.45 -10.29 1.05
C ALA A 116 -3.39 -10.56 2.13
N ALA A 117 -2.30 -11.26 1.80
CA ALA A 117 -1.20 -11.50 2.74
C ALA A 117 -0.47 -10.19 3.10
N ALA A 118 -0.30 -9.27 2.16
CA ALA A 118 0.25 -7.96 2.47
C ALA A 118 -0.64 -7.20 3.47
N VAL A 119 -1.97 -7.18 3.27
CA VAL A 119 -2.90 -6.56 4.22
C VAL A 119 -2.87 -7.26 5.59
N ALA A 120 -2.74 -8.60 5.63
CA ALA A 120 -2.58 -9.33 6.88
C ALA A 120 -1.35 -8.87 7.68
N LYS A 121 -0.24 -8.50 7.01
CA LYS A 121 0.95 -7.91 7.68
C LYS A 121 0.63 -6.59 8.37
N ALA A 122 -0.20 -5.73 7.77
CA ALA A 122 -0.60 -4.47 8.40
C ALA A 122 -1.32 -4.71 9.73
N TYR A 123 -2.27 -5.65 9.77
CA TYR A 123 -2.99 -6.01 10.99
C TYR A 123 -2.11 -6.72 12.03
N LEU A 124 -1.24 -7.62 11.60
CA LEU A 124 -0.29 -8.29 12.49
C LEU A 124 0.71 -7.29 13.09
N GLY A 125 1.13 -6.28 12.31
CA GLY A 125 1.95 -5.18 12.80
C GLY A 125 1.25 -4.38 13.90
N GLU A 126 -0.03 -4.05 13.73
CA GLU A 126 -0.83 -3.40 14.77
C GLU A 126 -0.95 -4.27 16.04
N MET A 127 -1.21 -5.56 15.87
CA MET A 127 -1.28 -6.49 17.01
C MET A 127 0.06 -6.64 17.72
N ALA A 128 1.18 -6.64 16.99
CA ALA A 128 2.53 -6.64 17.55
C ALA A 128 2.81 -5.35 18.34
N ALA A 129 2.49 -4.18 17.78
CA ALA A 129 2.67 -2.89 18.45
C ALA A 129 1.85 -2.82 19.76
N ARG A 130 0.60 -3.27 19.75
CA ARG A 130 -0.24 -3.32 20.95
C ARG A 130 0.29 -4.29 22.03
N SER A 131 0.97 -5.34 21.62
CA SER A 131 1.60 -6.27 22.59
C SER A 131 2.98 -5.81 23.05
N GLY A 132 3.49 -4.68 22.57
CA GLY A 132 4.79 -4.12 22.90
C GLY A 132 5.95 -4.64 22.05
N ASP A 133 5.70 -5.50 21.06
CA ASP A 133 6.69 -5.93 20.07
C ASP A 133 6.84 -4.88 18.97
N LEU A 134 7.51 -3.77 19.31
CA LEU A 134 7.69 -2.65 18.41
C LEU A 134 8.61 -2.98 17.21
N ASP A 135 9.58 -3.87 17.39
CA ASP A 135 10.46 -4.28 16.30
C ASP A 135 9.72 -5.18 15.31
N GLY A 136 8.93 -6.13 15.78
CA GLY A 136 8.07 -6.96 14.95
C GLY A 136 7.02 -6.13 14.20
N ALA A 137 6.39 -5.18 14.87
CA ALA A 137 5.44 -4.26 14.26
C ALA A 137 6.09 -3.47 13.10
N ARG A 138 7.26 -2.88 13.35
CA ARG A 138 8.02 -2.12 12.37
C ARG A 138 8.35 -2.95 11.14
N GLN A 139 8.86 -4.17 11.33
CA GLN A 139 9.21 -5.06 10.23
C GLN A 139 7.98 -5.37 9.36
N LEU A 140 6.87 -5.78 9.98
CA LEU A 140 5.64 -6.13 9.26
C LEU A 140 5.08 -4.95 8.47
N TRP A 141 5.11 -3.75 9.02
CA TRP A 141 4.63 -2.55 8.35
C TRP A 141 5.56 -2.08 7.22
N GLN A 142 6.88 -2.24 7.37
CA GLN A 142 7.82 -1.98 6.29
C GLN A 142 7.59 -2.95 5.12
N GLU A 143 7.47 -4.26 5.39
CA GLU A 143 7.17 -5.25 4.38
C GLU A 143 5.80 -5.01 3.68
N PHE A 144 4.81 -4.49 4.41
CA PHE A 144 3.54 -4.07 3.82
C PHE A 144 3.75 -2.91 2.84
N LEU A 145 4.43 -1.84 3.26
CA LEU A 145 4.64 -0.65 2.43
C LEU A 145 5.49 -0.93 1.19
N GLU A 146 6.47 -1.85 1.26
CA GLU A 146 7.27 -2.27 0.11
C GLU A 146 6.42 -2.88 -1.03
N SER A 147 5.34 -3.57 -0.67
CA SER A 147 4.46 -4.24 -1.64
C SER A 147 3.18 -3.47 -1.95
N GLN A 148 2.72 -2.60 -1.05
CA GLN A 148 1.41 -1.96 -1.05
C GLN A 148 1.48 -0.44 -0.77
N GLU A 149 2.45 0.24 -1.37
CA GLU A 149 2.74 1.66 -1.15
C GLU A 149 1.52 2.58 -1.33
N ARG A 150 0.64 2.25 -2.27
CA ARG A 150 -0.58 3.02 -2.62
C ARG A 150 -1.87 2.42 -2.10
N HIS A 151 -1.79 1.43 -1.22
CA HIS A 151 -2.97 0.84 -0.60
C HIS A 151 -3.67 1.85 0.33
N MET A 152 -4.99 1.72 0.52
CA MET A 152 -5.75 2.61 1.41
C MET A 152 -5.23 2.63 2.85
N LEU A 153 -4.63 1.56 3.33
CA LEU A 153 -4.01 1.47 4.67
C LEU A 153 -2.59 2.08 4.73
N ALA A 154 -1.97 2.43 3.59
CA ALA A 154 -0.58 2.85 3.58
C ALA A 154 -0.32 4.12 4.41
N SER A 155 -1.24 5.09 4.37
CA SER A 155 -1.14 6.32 5.17
C SER A 155 -1.19 6.02 6.68
N GLU A 156 -2.12 5.15 7.11
CA GLU A 156 -2.23 4.72 8.50
C GLU A 156 -0.98 3.96 8.96
N VAL A 157 -0.50 3.03 8.14
CA VAL A 157 0.72 2.28 8.44
C VAL A 157 1.94 3.20 8.56
N ARG A 158 2.07 4.23 7.71
CA ARG A 158 3.13 5.23 7.83
C ARG A 158 3.05 6.01 9.14
N LEU A 159 1.85 6.42 9.57
CA LEU A 159 1.65 7.10 10.86
C LEU A 159 2.01 6.18 12.05
N ASN A 160 1.61 4.94 11.98
CA ASN A 160 1.94 3.93 12.99
C ASN A 160 3.47 3.70 13.07
N LEU A 161 4.17 3.64 11.92
CA LEU A 161 5.63 3.58 11.88
C LEU A 161 6.28 4.81 12.54
N MET A 162 5.79 6.03 12.25
CA MET A 162 6.28 7.24 12.90
C MET A 162 6.09 7.20 14.43
N SER A 163 4.96 6.68 14.89
CA SER A 163 4.70 6.48 16.32
C SER A 163 5.67 5.49 16.95
N VAL A 164 5.93 4.36 16.30
CA VAL A 164 6.92 3.37 16.76
C VAL A 164 8.33 3.96 16.74
N ASP A 165 8.71 4.73 15.74
CA ASP A 165 10.02 5.38 15.67
C ASP A 165 10.23 6.36 16.84
N ARG A 166 9.20 7.13 17.20
CA ARG A 166 9.24 7.96 18.41
C ARG A 166 9.42 7.10 19.66
N ALA A 167 8.58 6.10 19.84
CA ALA A 167 8.61 5.23 21.01
C ALA A 167 9.96 4.50 21.20
N GLN A 168 10.67 4.22 20.11
CA GLN A 168 11.99 3.60 20.12
C GLN A 168 13.15 4.63 20.18
N GLY A 169 12.87 5.92 20.40
CA GLY A 169 13.87 6.97 20.54
C GLY A 169 14.53 7.41 19.23
N ARG A 170 13.95 7.06 18.07
CA ARG A 170 14.43 7.47 16.73
C ARG A 170 13.87 8.82 16.27
N GLY A 171 13.38 9.63 17.19
CA GLY A 171 12.74 10.90 16.87
C GLY A 171 13.61 11.86 16.06
N GLN A 172 14.93 11.89 16.25
CA GLN A 172 15.83 12.78 15.50
C GLN A 172 15.92 12.37 14.01
N GLU A 173 15.94 11.07 13.73
CA GLU A 173 15.90 10.54 12.36
C GLU A 173 14.54 10.83 11.72
N LEU A 174 13.46 10.63 12.47
CA LEU A 174 12.11 10.90 12.04
C LEU A 174 11.90 12.38 11.68
N VAL A 175 12.40 13.32 12.48
CA VAL A 175 12.38 14.77 12.15
C VAL A 175 13.04 15.03 10.79
N THR A 176 14.16 14.38 10.52
CA THR A 176 14.87 14.54 9.25
C THR A 176 14.06 13.97 8.07
N GLN A 177 13.45 12.80 8.27
CA GLN A 177 12.60 12.15 7.26
C GLN A 177 11.35 12.99 6.95
N ILE A 178 10.63 13.48 7.99
CA ILE A 178 9.41 14.27 7.77
C ILE A 178 9.74 15.59 7.07
N LYS A 179 10.88 16.24 7.43
CA LYS A 179 11.32 17.46 6.73
C LYS A 179 11.61 17.20 5.25
N ALA A 180 12.22 16.06 4.92
CA ALA A 180 12.44 15.68 3.52
C ALA A 180 11.11 15.47 2.78
N MET A 181 10.15 14.75 3.38
CA MET A 181 8.81 14.55 2.80
C MET A 181 8.06 15.88 2.57
N LEU A 182 8.24 16.87 3.45
CA LEU A 182 7.62 18.21 3.30
C LEU A 182 8.15 19.01 2.09
N GLU A 183 9.33 18.66 1.58
CA GLU A 183 9.94 19.28 0.38
C GLU A 183 9.52 18.53 -0.91
N GLU A 184 8.93 17.34 -0.81
CA GLU A 184 8.46 16.55 -1.96
C GLU A 184 7.12 17.07 -2.49
N PRO A 185 6.98 17.31 -3.82
CA PRO A 185 5.73 17.82 -4.40
C PRO A 185 4.55 16.84 -4.26
N GLU A 186 4.85 15.55 -4.25
CA GLU A 186 3.87 14.45 -4.15
C GLU A 186 4.26 13.54 -2.97
N ALA A 187 4.22 14.10 -1.76
CA ALA A 187 4.49 13.32 -0.56
C ALA A 187 3.38 12.28 -0.31
N ASP A 188 3.75 11.14 0.24
CA ASP A 188 2.84 10.02 0.56
C ASP A 188 1.78 10.37 1.62
N LEU A 189 2.02 11.41 2.40
CA LEU A 189 1.09 11.92 3.40
C LEU A 189 0.75 13.39 3.14
N PRO A 190 -0.48 13.82 3.48
CA PRO A 190 -0.89 15.22 3.39
C PRO A 190 0.03 16.13 4.21
N LYS A 191 0.23 17.36 3.72
CA LYS A 191 1.14 18.33 4.34
C LYS A 191 0.79 18.69 5.78
N ASP A 192 -0.50 18.79 6.08
CA ASP A 192 -0.98 19.08 7.43
C ASP A 192 -0.69 17.92 8.40
N VAL A 193 -0.84 16.68 7.94
CA VAL A 193 -0.44 15.48 8.70
C VAL A 193 1.05 15.52 8.99
N LEU A 194 1.89 15.76 7.97
CA LEU A 194 3.34 15.83 8.13
C LEU A 194 3.78 16.95 9.08
N LEU A 195 3.16 18.13 9.02
CA LEU A 195 3.43 19.22 9.93
C LEU A 195 3.04 18.88 11.36
N TYR A 196 1.89 18.22 11.56
CA TYR A 196 1.45 17.82 12.89
C TYR A 196 2.39 16.75 13.48
N GLU A 197 2.73 15.71 12.73
CA GLU A 197 3.67 14.66 13.16
C GLU A 197 5.07 15.20 13.45
N LEU A 198 5.54 16.18 12.66
CA LEU A 198 6.80 16.88 12.90
C LEU A 198 6.76 17.60 14.25
N ALA A 199 5.69 18.34 14.53
CA ALA A 199 5.55 19.08 15.78
C ALA A 199 5.50 18.15 16.99
N LEU A 200 4.74 17.06 16.91
CA LEU A 200 4.70 16.03 17.95
C LEU A 200 6.09 15.46 18.23
N THR A 201 6.80 15.09 17.18
CA THR A 201 8.15 14.52 17.31
C THR A 201 9.15 15.53 17.90
N GLN A 202 9.09 16.79 17.47
CA GLN A 202 9.93 17.88 18.02
C GLN A 202 9.66 18.09 19.52
N ARG A 203 8.39 18.06 19.93
CA ARG A 203 8.00 18.19 21.34
C ARG A 203 8.54 17.04 22.20
N GLU A 204 8.40 15.79 21.73
CA GLU A 204 8.94 14.63 22.44
C GLU A 204 10.47 14.67 22.59
N LEU A 205 11.16 15.32 21.64
CA LEU A 205 12.59 15.59 21.72
C LEU A 205 12.96 16.79 22.61
N GLY A 206 11.97 17.50 23.20
CA GLY A 206 12.18 18.71 24.00
C GLY A 206 12.51 19.95 23.16
N LEU A 207 12.28 19.90 21.83
CA LEU A 207 12.50 21.02 20.91
C LEU A 207 11.27 21.93 20.85
N GLU A 208 10.90 22.51 22.00
CA GLU A 208 9.64 23.23 22.20
C GLU A 208 9.47 24.43 21.25
N SER A 209 10.56 25.18 20.98
CA SER A 209 10.52 26.34 20.09
C SER A 209 10.23 25.94 18.64
N GLU A 210 10.85 24.88 18.19
CA GLU A 210 10.66 24.31 16.84
C GLU A 210 9.27 23.72 16.69
N ALA A 211 8.77 23.00 17.71
CA ALA A 211 7.44 22.44 17.72
C ALA A 211 6.37 23.54 17.59
N ARG A 212 6.50 24.62 18.36
CA ARG A 212 5.59 25.78 18.27
C ARG A 212 5.62 26.45 16.91
N HIS A 213 6.81 26.65 16.34
CA HIS A 213 6.95 27.20 15.00
C HIS A 213 6.28 26.29 13.94
N THR A 214 6.43 24.98 14.08
CA THR A 214 5.83 24.00 13.17
C THR A 214 4.30 23.99 13.29
N LEU A 215 3.74 24.09 14.52
CA LEU A 215 2.29 24.20 14.72
C LEU A 215 1.73 25.52 14.17
N GLN A 216 2.44 26.63 14.35
CA GLN A 216 2.04 27.91 13.76
C GLN A 216 2.03 27.83 12.23
N ARG A 217 3.06 27.21 11.63
CA ARG A 217 3.13 26.95 10.20
C ARG A 217 1.95 26.11 9.71
N LEU A 218 1.53 25.09 10.47
CA LEU A 218 0.35 24.29 10.17
C LEU A 218 -0.89 25.18 10.08
N LEU A 219 -1.11 26.04 11.06
CA LEU A 219 -2.28 26.92 11.09
C LEU A 219 -2.26 27.96 9.96
N ASP A 220 -1.09 28.48 9.61
CA ASP A 220 -0.93 29.50 8.55
C ASP A 220 -1.12 28.88 7.15
N GLU A 221 -0.55 27.70 6.90
CA GLU A 221 -0.57 27.05 5.60
C GLU A 221 -1.80 26.16 5.38
N GLN A 222 -2.39 25.59 6.47
CA GLN A 222 -3.49 24.63 6.45
C GLN A 222 -4.57 24.97 7.49
N PRO A 223 -5.20 26.16 7.42
CA PRO A 223 -6.14 26.63 8.45
C PRO A 223 -7.41 25.78 8.57
N GLN A 224 -7.70 24.96 7.56
CA GLN A 224 -8.85 24.04 7.56
C GLN A 224 -8.46 22.58 7.88
N SER A 225 -7.22 22.35 8.30
CA SER A 225 -6.77 21.02 8.73
C SER A 225 -7.63 20.49 9.88
N VAL A 226 -7.81 19.18 9.91
CA VAL A 226 -8.44 18.49 11.04
C VAL A 226 -7.63 18.65 12.34
N TYR A 227 -6.31 18.92 12.22
CA TYR A 227 -5.39 19.16 13.33
C TYR A 227 -5.36 20.64 13.80
N ALA A 228 -6.09 21.55 13.15
CA ALA A 228 -6.01 22.98 13.48
C ALA A 228 -6.46 23.28 14.93
N ALA A 229 -7.50 22.60 15.41
CA ALA A 229 -7.98 22.77 16.77
C ALA A 229 -6.95 22.28 17.81
N ASP A 230 -6.32 21.14 17.55
CA ASP A 230 -5.28 20.57 18.41
C ASP A 230 -4.03 21.45 18.42
N ALA A 231 -3.61 21.93 17.25
CA ALA A 231 -2.49 22.87 17.14
C ALA A 231 -2.72 24.17 17.91
N GLN A 232 -3.93 24.74 17.88
CA GLN A 232 -4.30 25.92 18.66
C GLN A 232 -4.27 25.66 20.17
N ALA A 233 -4.82 24.51 20.60
CA ALA A 233 -4.81 24.11 22.00
C ALA A 233 -3.38 23.97 22.54
N GLU A 234 -2.51 23.30 21.78
CA GLU A 234 -1.10 23.11 22.11
C GLU A 234 -0.33 24.45 22.24
N LEU A 235 -0.55 25.38 21.30
CA LEU A 235 0.04 26.72 21.35
C LEU A 235 -0.51 27.54 22.54
N GLY A 236 -1.80 27.39 22.87
CA GLY A 236 -2.44 28.08 24.00
C GLY A 236 -1.95 27.58 25.36
N THR A 237 -1.80 26.28 25.54
CA THR A 237 -1.29 25.69 26.80
C THR A 237 0.17 26.04 27.04
N ALA A 238 0.98 26.07 26.00
CA ALA A 238 2.40 26.46 26.09
C ALA A 238 2.58 27.97 26.43
N ALA A 239 1.66 28.83 25.98
CA ALA A 239 1.66 30.25 26.37
C ALA A 239 1.32 30.44 27.87
N ALA A 240 0.40 29.62 28.39
CA ALA A 240 0.02 29.66 29.80
C ALA A 240 1.10 29.10 30.74
N SER A 241 1.95 28.21 30.29
CA SER A 241 3.06 27.64 31.07
C SER A 241 4.32 28.50 31.11
N ASN A 242 4.40 29.59 30.32
CA ASN A 242 5.53 30.54 30.35
C ASN A 242 5.06 31.94 30.78
N PRO A 243 4.89 32.19 32.10
CA PRO A 243 4.39 33.48 32.64
C PRO A 243 5.33 34.67 32.39
N LEU A 244 6.50 34.46 31.82
CA LEU A 244 7.49 35.52 31.54
C LEU A 244 7.49 36.01 30.07
N ALA A 245 6.62 35.52 29.23
CA ALA A 245 6.55 35.94 27.83
C ALA A 245 5.76 37.23 27.59
N GLY A 246 5.35 37.96 28.65
CA GLY A 246 4.57 39.17 28.61
C GLY A 246 5.25 40.45 29.11
N PHE A 247 6.60 40.49 29.13
CA PHE A 247 7.35 41.71 29.49
C PHE A 247 8.36 42.05 28.44
#